data_7e1f54aaacaeb7a338df23b04e8f3cfb
#
_entry.id   7e1f54aaacaeb7a338df23b04e8f3cfb
#
_cell.length_a   1.000
_cell.length_b   1.000
_cell.length_c   1.000
_cell.angle_alpha   90.00
_cell.angle_beta   90.00
_cell.angle_gamma   90.00
#
_symmetry.space_group_name_H-M   'P 1'
#
loop_
_entity.id
_entity.type
_entity.pdbx_description
1 polymer ?
#
loop_
_entity_poly.entity_id
_entity_poly.type
_entity_poly.pdbx_seq_one_letter_code
_entity_poly.pdbx_strand_id
1 'polypeptide(L)'
;MSWKDDVEENIKCGLIEILILSLLSHEDMYGYRIKTELAEQTNHTFIVKEGSLYGPLYRMQERGLISSRKELVGEKRFRNYYHIEQAGKEYLQYAVQQFSLIYDGANQLIQGVNTDEGTKRNGDL
;
A
#
# COMPACT_ATOMS: atom_id res chain seq x y z
N MET A 1 8.01 13.09 17.53
CA MET A 1 7.16 12.06 17.05
C MET A 1 6.74 11.13 18.15
N SER A 2 5.52 10.73 18.18
CA SER A 2 5.08 9.85 19.24
C SER A 2 5.22 8.40 18.80
N TRP A 3 5.18 7.49 19.76
CA TRP A 3 5.25 6.08 19.43
C TRP A 3 4.02 5.62 18.64
N LYS A 4 2.93 6.38 18.69
CA LYS A 4 1.74 6.04 17.90
C LYS A 4 2.01 6.21 16.42
N ASP A 5 2.77 7.24 16.06
CA ASP A 5 3.15 7.44 14.66
C ASP A 5 4.05 6.31 14.20
N ASP A 6 4.91 5.80 15.06
CA ASP A 6 5.79 4.70 14.69
C ASP A 6 5.02 3.42 14.41
N VAL A 7 3.96 3.14 15.17
CA VAL A 7 3.13 1.97 14.95
C VAL A 7 2.50 2.04 13.56
N GLU A 8 1.93 3.18 13.23
CA GLU A 8 1.28 3.34 11.94
C GLU A 8 2.27 3.23 10.79
N GLU A 9 3.45 3.83 10.95
CA GLU A 9 4.47 3.76 9.91
C GLU A 9 4.93 2.34 9.66
N ASN A 10 5.11 1.56 10.71
CA ASN A 10 5.55 0.18 10.56
C ASN A 10 4.54 -0.66 9.81
N ILE A 11 3.26 -0.47 10.10
CA ILE A 11 2.22 -1.22 9.41
C ILE A 11 2.15 -0.79 7.95
N LYS A 12 2.18 0.51 7.71
CA LYS A 12 2.08 1.03 6.35
C LYS A 12 3.27 0.60 5.49
N CYS A 13 4.45 0.53 6.10
CA CYS A 13 5.65 0.15 5.37
C CYS A 13 5.53 -1.22 4.71
N GLY A 14 4.88 -2.14 5.37
CA GLY A 14 4.70 -3.49 4.81
C GLY A 14 3.62 -3.57 3.76
N LEU A 15 2.75 -2.57 3.65
CA LEU A 15 1.63 -2.62 2.73
C LEU A 15 1.78 -1.72 1.51
N ILE A 16 2.66 -0.75 1.59
CA ILE A 16 2.64 0.32 0.60
C ILE A 16 2.86 -0.16 -0.84
N GLU A 17 3.75 -1.12 -1.04
CA GLU A 17 4.00 -1.62 -2.39
C GLU A 17 2.81 -2.37 -2.94
N ILE A 18 2.17 -3.18 -2.11
CA ILE A 18 0.99 -3.93 -2.54
C ILE A 18 -0.11 -2.96 -2.94
N LEU A 19 -0.32 -1.92 -2.16
CA LEU A 19 -1.40 -0.98 -2.43
C LEU A 19 -1.12 -0.11 -3.66
N ILE A 20 0.12 0.33 -3.84
CA ILE A 20 0.46 1.08 -5.04
C ILE A 20 0.25 0.21 -6.28
N LEU A 21 0.73 -1.03 -6.25
CA LEU A 21 0.56 -1.92 -7.40
C LEU A 21 -0.91 -2.21 -7.65
N SER A 22 -1.71 -2.29 -6.60
CA SER A 22 -3.15 -2.50 -6.76
C SER A 22 -3.78 -1.35 -7.53
N LEU A 23 -3.41 -0.13 -7.19
CA LEU A 23 -3.91 1.02 -7.92
C LEU A 23 -3.47 0.99 -9.38
N LEU A 24 -2.19 0.74 -9.60
CA LEU A 24 -1.64 0.75 -10.94
C LEU A 24 -2.14 -0.41 -11.80
N SER A 25 -2.68 -1.44 -11.18
CA SER A 25 -3.25 -2.55 -11.94
C SER A 25 -4.51 -2.11 -12.68
N HIS A 26 -5.13 -1.02 -12.27
CA HIS A 26 -6.34 -0.52 -12.91
C HIS A 26 -6.04 0.54 -13.96
N GLU A 27 -5.11 1.43 -13.67
CA GLU A 27 -4.71 2.45 -14.63
C GLU A 27 -3.42 3.12 -14.17
N ASP A 28 -2.75 3.73 -15.11
CA ASP A 28 -1.53 4.48 -14.81
C ASP A 28 -1.88 5.70 -13.99
N MET A 29 -1.01 6.08 -13.09
CA MET A 29 -1.24 7.24 -12.22
C MET A 29 0.06 7.97 -11.95
N TYR A 30 -0.03 9.28 -11.74
CA TYR A 30 1.11 10.06 -11.29
C TYR A 30 1.10 10.13 -9.76
N GLY A 31 2.22 10.57 -9.19
CA GLY A 31 2.44 10.44 -7.75
C GLY A 31 1.35 11.04 -6.86
N TYR A 32 0.93 12.27 -7.16
CA TYR A 32 -0.08 12.90 -6.32
C TYR A 32 -1.41 12.12 -6.38
N ARG A 33 -1.75 11.59 -7.54
CA ARG A 33 -2.97 10.82 -7.65
C ARG A 33 -2.87 9.51 -6.89
N ILE A 34 -1.70 8.87 -6.90
CA ILE A 34 -1.50 7.67 -6.10
C ILE A 34 -1.77 8.00 -4.62
N LYS A 35 -1.23 9.12 -4.15
CA LYS A 35 -1.42 9.54 -2.77
C LYS A 35 -2.91 9.70 -2.42
N THR A 36 -3.65 10.42 -3.27
CA THR A 36 -5.05 10.69 -2.98
C THR A 36 -5.89 9.42 -3.08
N GLU A 37 -5.59 8.55 -4.05
CA GLU A 37 -6.35 7.31 -4.19
C GLU A 37 -6.08 6.34 -3.05
N LEU A 38 -4.85 6.31 -2.54
CA LEU A 38 -4.56 5.49 -1.38
C LEU A 38 -5.44 5.88 -0.20
N ALA A 39 -5.62 7.17 0.01
CA ALA A 39 -6.46 7.63 1.09
C ALA A 39 -7.94 7.35 0.80
N GLU A 40 -8.40 7.70 -0.38
CA GLU A 40 -9.82 7.59 -0.68
C GLU A 40 -10.30 6.16 -0.75
N GLN A 41 -9.52 5.27 -1.35
CA GLN A 41 -9.99 3.90 -1.51
C GLN A 41 -9.79 3.05 -0.26
N THR A 42 -9.12 3.56 0.75
CA THR A 42 -8.98 2.86 2.02
C THR A 42 -9.78 3.54 3.13
N ASN A 43 -10.76 4.35 2.75
CA ASN A 43 -11.61 5.02 3.71
C ASN A 43 -10.78 5.88 4.66
N HIS A 44 -9.75 6.50 4.12
CA HIS A 44 -8.84 7.42 4.83
C HIS A 44 -8.06 6.76 5.96
N THR A 45 -7.83 5.46 5.85
CA THR A 45 -6.97 4.78 6.82
C THR A 45 -5.53 4.69 6.35
N PHE A 46 -5.28 4.77 5.04
CA PHE A 46 -3.92 4.70 4.52
C PHE A 46 -3.52 6.06 3.96
N ILE A 47 -3.07 6.92 4.85
CA ILE A 47 -2.68 8.28 4.50
C ILE A 47 -1.16 8.38 4.57
N VAL A 48 -0.53 8.82 3.49
CA VAL A 48 0.91 8.97 3.44
C VAL A 48 1.27 10.33 2.94
N LYS A 49 2.47 10.79 3.26
CA LYS A 49 2.99 12.02 2.71
C LYS A 49 3.48 11.72 1.31
N GLU A 50 3.35 12.68 0.44
CA GLU A 50 3.76 12.49 -0.95
C GLU A 50 5.23 12.07 -1.04
N GLY A 51 6.09 12.68 -0.26
CA GLY A 51 7.50 12.34 -0.28
C GLY A 51 7.78 10.89 0.11
N SER A 52 6.87 10.26 0.86
CA SER A 52 7.06 8.87 1.28
C SER A 52 6.79 7.87 0.16
N LEU A 53 6.22 8.32 -0.95
CA LEU A 53 5.93 7.43 -2.05
C LEU A 53 7.12 7.18 -2.96
N TYR A 54 8.06 8.13 -3.01
CA TYR A 54 9.11 8.03 -4.02
C TYR A 54 10.12 6.92 -3.76
N GLY A 55 10.37 6.60 -2.50
CA GLY A 55 11.22 5.46 -2.18
C GLY A 55 10.66 4.14 -2.69
N PRO A 56 9.42 3.80 -2.31
CA PRO A 56 8.80 2.58 -2.84
C PRO A 56 8.69 2.57 -4.36
N LEU A 57 8.33 3.69 -4.97
CA LEU A 57 8.21 3.77 -6.42
C LEU A 57 9.57 3.52 -7.09
N TYR A 58 10.63 4.12 -6.55
CA TYR A 58 11.95 3.93 -7.10
C TYR A 58 12.39 2.46 -6.98
N ARG A 59 12.17 1.85 -5.83
CA ARG A 59 12.57 0.46 -5.63
C ARG A 59 11.82 -0.48 -6.55
N MET A 60 10.52 -0.23 -6.77
CA MET A 60 9.76 -1.08 -7.68
C MET A 60 10.18 -0.89 -9.12
N GLN A 61 10.58 0.33 -9.48
CA GLN A 61 11.11 0.57 -10.81
C GLN A 61 12.43 -0.16 -11.02
N GLU A 62 13.30 -0.12 -10.02
CA GLU A 62 14.58 -0.81 -10.09
C GLU A 62 14.41 -2.31 -10.25
N ARG A 63 13.36 -2.87 -9.71
CA ARG A 63 13.09 -4.29 -9.81
C ARG A 63 12.26 -4.64 -11.04
N GLY A 64 11.97 -3.68 -11.87
CA GLY A 64 11.22 -3.93 -13.11
C GLY A 64 9.75 -4.20 -12.92
N LEU A 65 9.21 -3.88 -11.75
CA LEU A 65 7.78 -4.12 -11.49
C LEU A 65 6.91 -3.03 -12.08
N ILE A 66 7.44 -1.82 -12.17
CA ILE A 66 6.73 -0.70 -12.76
C ILE A 66 7.70 0.07 -13.65
N SER A 67 7.15 0.91 -14.51
CA SER A 67 7.94 1.84 -15.30
C SER A 67 7.30 3.21 -15.15
N SER A 68 7.96 4.23 -15.66
CA SER A 68 7.40 5.56 -15.61
C SER A 68 7.66 6.28 -16.93
N ARG A 69 6.83 7.26 -17.21
CA ARG A 69 6.99 8.13 -18.35
C ARG A 69 6.59 9.54 -17.96
N LYS A 70 7.17 10.50 -18.62
CA LYS A 70 6.80 11.88 -18.40
C LYS A 70 5.75 12.28 -19.42
N GLU A 71 4.72 12.97 -18.96
CA GLU A 71 3.71 13.51 -19.86
C GLU A 71 3.55 14.99 -19.59
N LEU A 72 3.39 15.72 -20.68
CA LEU A 72 3.21 17.15 -20.58
C LEU A 72 1.78 17.45 -20.16
N VAL A 73 1.63 18.25 -19.10
CA VAL A 73 0.32 18.68 -18.65
C VAL A 73 0.35 20.19 -18.61
N GLY A 74 -0.42 20.84 -19.44
CA GLY A 74 -0.35 22.29 -19.58
C GLY A 74 0.83 22.66 -20.44
N GLU A 75 1.27 23.90 -20.35
CA GLU A 75 2.26 24.40 -21.30
C GLU A 75 3.68 23.97 -21.02
N LYS A 76 4.08 23.96 -19.78
CA LYS A 76 5.49 23.70 -19.45
C LYS A 76 5.66 22.74 -18.27
N ARG A 77 4.63 22.04 -17.90
CA ARG A 77 4.71 21.17 -16.74
C ARG A 77 4.64 19.72 -17.17
N PHE A 78 5.43 18.89 -16.50
CA PHE A 78 5.45 17.47 -16.77
C PHE A 78 5.05 16.72 -15.51
N ARG A 79 4.38 15.57 -15.70
CA ARG A 79 4.09 14.64 -14.63
C ARG A 79 4.69 13.29 -14.96
N ASN A 80 5.21 12.61 -13.95
CA ASN A 80 5.66 11.25 -14.11
C ASN A 80 4.48 10.34 -13.87
N TYR A 81 4.08 9.59 -14.89
CA TYR A 81 3.04 8.59 -14.76
C TYR A 81 3.69 7.24 -14.60
N TYR A 82 3.19 6.47 -13.65
CA TYR A 82 3.70 5.14 -13.33
C TYR A 82 2.78 4.10 -13.92
N HIS A 83 3.38 3.03 -14.42
CA HIS A 83 2.68 1.97 -15.15
C HIS A 83 3.14 0.63 -14.61
N ILE A 84 2.20 -0.30 -14.34
CA ILE A 84 2.57 -1.62 -13.85
C ILE A 84 3.01 -2.48 -15.03
N GLU A 85 4.16 -3.14 -14.87
CA GLU A 85 4.68 -4.02 -15.90
C GLU A 85 4.17 -5.43 -15.65
N GLN A 86 4.39 -6.34 -16.61
CA GLN A 86 3.95 -7.72 -16.45
C GLN A 86 4.53 -8.34 -15.18
N ALA A 87 5.82 -8.09 -14.92
CA ALA A 87 6.45 -8.59 -13.69
C ALA A 87 5.76 -8.04 -12.45
N GLY A 88 5.28 -6.80 -12.51
CA GLY A 88 4.56 -6.20 -11.40
C GLY A 88 3.22 -6.87 -11.17
N LYS A 89 2.54 -7.26 -12.25
CA LYS A 89 1.25 -7.94 -12.10
C LYS A 89 1.43 -9.31 -11.45
N GLU A 90 2.48 -10.02 -11.85
CA GLU A 90 2.77 -11.33 -11.27
C GLU A 90 3.17 -11.20 -9.79
N TYR A 91 3.98 -10.20 -9.49
CA TYR A 91 4.38 -9.93 -8.13
C TYR A 91 3.14 -9.61 -7.28
N LEU A 92 2.26 -8.77 -7.79
CA LEU A 92 1.06 -8.36 -7.06
C LEU A 92 0.16 -9.56 -6.78
N GLN A 93 -0.02 -10.43 -7.75
CA GLN A 93 -0.89 -11.58 -7.58
C GLN A 93 -0.39 -12.46 -6.43
N TYR A 94 0.91 -12.73 -6.39
CA TYR A 94 1.48 -13.53 -5.31
C TYR A 94 1.41 -12.78 -3.98
N ALA A 95 1.72 -11.48 -4.00
CA ALA A 95 1.73 -10.68 -2.79
C ALA A 95 0.35 -10.59 -2.14
N VAL A 96 -0.70 -10.48 -2.95
CA VAL A 96 -2.06 -10.43 -2.42
C VAL A 96 -2.44 -11.76 -1.77
N GLN A 97 -2.03 -12.88 -2.37
CA GLN A 97 -2.28 -14.18 -1.77
C GLN A 97 -1.58 -14.31 -0.42
N GLN A 98 -0.31 -13.90 -0.37
CA GLN A 98 0.45 -13.97 0.86
C GLN A 98 -0.12 -13.02 1.92
N PHE A 99 -0.56 -11.84 1.49
CA PHE A 99 -1.17 -10.90 2.42
C PHE A 99 -2.40 -11.51 3.10
N SER A 100 -3.26 -12.16 2.32
CA SER A 100 -4.46 -12.78 2.89
C SER A 100 -4.11 -13.87 3.90
N LEU A 101 -3.16 -14.73 3.56
CA LEU A 101 -2.77 -15.80 4.46
C LEU A 101 -2.15 -15.27 5.74
N ILE A 102 -1.25 -14.31 5.62
CA ILE A 102 -0.58 -13.76 6.78
C ILE A 102 -1.56 -12.96 7.64
N TYR A 103 -2.44 -12.21 7.00
CA TYR A 103 -3.45 -11.44 7.71
C TYR A 103 -4.35 -12.35 8.54
N ASP A 104 -4.83 -13.44 7.93
CA ASP A 104 -5.71 -14.36 8.64
C ASP A 104 -4.99 -15.00 9.81
N GLY A 105 -3.74 -15.43 9.61
CA GLY A 105 -2.97 -16.03 10.69
C GLY A 105 -2.69 -15.06 11.82
N ALA A 106 -2.31 -13.84 11.46
CA ALA A 106 -2.03 -12.82 12.46
C ALA A 106 -3.30 -12.48 13.26
N ASN A 107 -4.43 -12.42 12.56
CA ASN A 107 -5.68 -12.08 13.20
C ASN A 107 -6.09 -13.12 14.24
N GLN A 108 -5.84 -14.40 13.97
CA GLN A 108 -6.13 -15.43 14.94
C GLN A 108 -5.33 -15.23 16.22
N LEU A 109 -4.06 -14.88 16.07
CA LEU A 109 -3.21 -14.65 17.22
C LEU A 109 -3.64 -13.40 17.99
N ILE A 110 -3.95 -12.33 17.27
CA ILE A 110 -4.31 -11.07 17.87
C ILE A 110 -5.62 -11.16 18.64
N GLN A 111 -6.56 -11.97 18.16
CA GLN A 111 -7.81 -12.12 18.87
C GLN A 111 -7.61 -12.71 20.25
N GLY A 112 -6.60 -13.52 20.44
CA GLY A 112 -6.31 -14.05 21.75
C GLY A 112 -5.74 -13.02 22.70
N VAL A 113 -5.16 -11.93 22.14
CA VAL A 113 -4.59 -10.90 22.98
C VAL A 113 -5.63 -9.90 23.44
N ASN A 114 -6.62 -9.66 22.62
CA ASN A 114 -7.60 -8.65 22.90
C ASN A 114 -8.57 -9.15 23.89
N THR A 115 -8.25 -9.04 25.13
CA THR A 115 -9.00 -9.73 26.04
C THR A 115 -9.98 -8.99 26.80
N ASP A 116 -9.86 -7.78 27.07
CA ASP A 116 -10.81 -7.21 27.93
C ASP A 116 -12.14 -7.46 27.42
N GLU A 117 -12.52 -6.95 26.37
CA GLU A 117 -13.83 -7.24 25.95
C GLU A 117 -13.71 -8.34 25.01
N GLY A 118 -12.61 -8.47 24.41
CA GLY A 118 -12.54 -9.46 23.43
C GLY A 118 -12.68 -10.79 23.95
N THR A 119 -12.18 -11.05 25.07
CA THR A 119 -12.23 -12.33 25.51
C THR A 119 -13.52 -12.81 25.64
N LYS A 120 -14.38 -12.02 25.92
CA LYS A 120 -15.61 -12.55 26.09
C LYS A 120 -16.07 -13.08 24.90
N ARG A 121 -15.78 -12.59 23.84
CA ARG A 121 -16.35 -13.09 22.73
C ARG A 121 -15.80 -14.36 22.40
N ASN A 122 -14.91 -14.62 22.70
CA ASN A 122 -14.49 -15.76 22.30
C ASN A 122 -14.57 -16.69 23.19
N GLY A 123 -14.59 -16.27 23.77
CA GLY A 123 -14.59 -17.07 24.43
C GLY A 123 -15.29 -17.89 24.65
N ASP A 124 -15.62 -17.60 24.48
CA ASP A 124 -15.99 -18.16 24.58
C ASP A 124 -16.18 -18.95 24.37
N LEU A 125 -16.07 -19.00 24.29
CA LEU A 125 -16.00 -19.60 23.86
C LEU A 125 -15.99 -20.24 24.13
#